data_7a9db1559d33c51247246f533ebf00a1
#
_entry.id   7a9db1559d33c51247246f533ebf00a1
#
_cell.length_a   1.000
_cell.length_b   1.000
_cell.length_c   1.000
_cell.angle_alpha   90.00
_cell.angle_beta   90.00
_cell.angle_gamma   90.00
#
_symmetry.space_group_name_H-M   'P 1'
#
loop_
_entity.id
_entity.type
_entity.pdbx_description
1 polymer ?
#
loop_
_entity_poly.entity_id
_entity_poly.type
_entity_poly.pdbx_seq_one_letter_code
_entity_poly.pdbx_strand_id
1 'polypeptide(L)'
;MSGSDAPQRFAIVNRGESALRCIRAVKSLRAAEGSGLRAIALYTPVDRDAPFVRHADIAVPLPAEEGREVAAYLDHDGILRALLESGADAVWPGWGFVAEDPVFVERLEEVGIRFLGPSARAMRQLGDKISSKEIAEKAGVPVTPWSGGVVADENQAAKVAERLGFPVVVKAAAGGGGRGIRLVERAEDLPEAFRSAASESATAFGDNRLFIERKVTGARHVEVQIAADLESFVVSLGCRDCSVQRRHQKLIEEAPPPGLNRNLIEKLEAAAVHLAREVGYSGVGTAEFLVSDEEFQFLEMNPRLQVEHGITETVTGVDLVELQIRIARGESLVGLSFVERGTAIEARVCAEDPDAGFLPAPGRIARFDPALGPGVRVDTGVAAGSAVPAAFDSLIAKVIASGRNREEARARLACALLDFDLVIEGGATNKGFLLDVLDALDFREGGVDTEWLDRFCADRGPEREYGVEALVVAAILSYQNTRHAARLNFYADTSNVSPDRTPPARGQKIDLSHGAESYRVEVFAVGSWRYRVHCDGRVVEATLREDGAHTARLTLGERTVRVLYDRTESGLRVEVEGRTHTFSNQAAGEVRAGTPAMVVAVQVSPGDEVHAGQRLGLL
;
A
#
# COMPACT_ATOMS: atom_id res chain seq x y z
N MET A 1 13.78 -5.02 37.47
CA MET A 1 13.91 -6.44 37.08
C MET A 1 15.38 -6.73 36.84
N SER A 2 15.93 -7.80 37.42
CA SER A 2 17.34 -8.17 37.24
C SER A 2 17.53 -8.65 35.81
N GLY A 3 18.69 -8.37 35.16
CA GLY A 3 18.94 -8.58 33.74
C GLY A 3 18.84 -10.02 33.18
N SER A 4 18.27 -10.98 33.93
CA SER A 4 18.00 -12.36 33.48
C SER A 4 16.63 -12.56 32.87
N ASP A 5 15.69 -11.59 32.98
CA ASP A 5 14.28 -11.72 32.56
C ASP A 5 13.92 -10.94 31.29
N ALA A 6 14.90 -10.24 30.69
CA ALA A 6 14.66 -9.48 29.49
C ALA A 6 14.56 -10.40 28.25
N PRO A 7 13.56 -10.19 27.37
CA PRO A 7 13.37 -11.02 26.18
C PRO A 7 14.62 -11.06 25.29
N GLN A 8 14.92 -12.26 24.76
CA GLN A 8 16.04 -12.50 23.86
C GLN A 8 15.59 -13.10 22.51
N ARG A 9 14.44 -13.77 22.46
CA ARG A 9 13.93 -14.52 21.31
C ARG A 9 12.61 -13.93 20.84
N PHE A 10 12.68 -13.10 19.80
CA PHE A 10 11.56 -12.33 19.29
C PHE A 10 10.90 -13.07 18.14
N ALA A 11 9.69 -13.59 18.35
CA ALA A 11 8.89 -14.16 17.29
C ALA A 11 8.12 -13.05 16.55
N ILE A 12 8.14 -13.14 15.24
CA ILE A 12 7.54 -12.16 14.33
C ILE A 12 6.28 -12.79 13.76
N VAL A 13 5.12 -12.33 14.23
CA VAL A 13 3.80 -12.77 13.76
C VAL A 13 3.35 -11.83 12.65
N ASN A 14 4.14 -11.78 11.61
CA ASN A 14 3.92 -10.94 10.44
C ASN A 14 4.75 -11.45 9.25
N ARG A 15 4.55 -10.86 8.07
CA ARG A 15 5.20 -11.26 6.81
C ARG A 15 5.74 -10.06 6.02
N GLY A 16 6.39 -10.37 4.90
CA GLY A 16 6.79 -9.38 3.89
C GLY A 16 7.76 -8.33 4.42
N GLU A 17 7.49 -7.07 4.07
CA GLU A 17 8.30 -5.92 4.45
C GLU A 17 8.38 -5.76 5.97
N SER A 18 7.22 -5.82 6.64
CA SER A 18 7.08 -5.70 8.08
C SER A 18 7.99 -6.69 8.83
N ALA A 19 7.90 -7.98 8.49
CA ALA A 19 8.72 -9.01 9.12
C ALA A 19 10.22 -8.79 8.89
N LEU A 20 10.61 -8.44 7.66
CA LEU A 20 12.01 -8.18 7.34
C LEU A 20 12.55 -6.95 8.08
N ARG A 21 11.72 -5.92 8.28
CA ARG A 21 12.06 -4.73 9.07
C ARG A 21 12.39 -5.08 10.52
N CYS A 22 11.57 -5.92 11.17
CA CYS A 22 11.83 -6.37 12.53
C CYS A 22 13.11 -7.24 12.62
N ILE A 23 13.30 -8.16 11.68
CA ILE A 23 14.52 -9.00 11.65
C ILE A 23 15.77 -8.13 11.54
N ARG A 24 15.74 -7.07 10.75
CA ARG A 24 16.85 -6.11 10.61
C ARG A 24 17.10 -5.37 11.91
N ALA A 25 16.06 -4.91 12.63
CA ALA A 25 16.20 -4.25 13.91
C ALA A 25 16.83 -5.19 14.97
N VAL A 26 16.34 -6.43 15.09
CA VAL A 26 16.93 -7.44 16.00
C VAL A 26 18.41 -7.68 15.69
N LYS A 27 18.78 -7.80 14.41
CA LYS A 27 20.16 -8.02 13.99
C LYS A 27 21.06 -6.80 14.25
N SER A 28 20.55 -5.60 13.99
CA SER A 28 21.26 -4.33 14.25
C SER A 28 21.55 -4.18 15.74
N LEU A 29 20.51 -4.35 16.57
CA LEU A 29 20.63 -4.26 18.01
C LEU A 29 21.58 -5.30 18.60
N ARG A 30 21.46 -6.56 18.12
CA ARG A 30 22.40 -7.63 18.49
C ARG A 30 23.85 -7.27 18.17
N ALA A 31 24.10 -6.73 16.99
CA ALA A 31 25.45 -6.34 16.57
C ALA A 31 26.00 -5.18 17.39
N ALA A 32 25.16 -4.18 17.70
CA ALA A 32 25.56 -3.02 18.49
C ALA A 32 25.84 -3.35 19.96
N GLU A 33 25.06 -4.27 20.56
CA GLU A 33 25.19 -4.62 21.98
C GLU A 33 26.09 -5.85 22.24
N GLY A 34 26.45 -6.61 21.20
CA GLY A 34 27.12 -7.91 21.38
C GLY A 34 26.21 -8.94 22.07
N SER A 35 24.88 -8.76 21.98
CA SER A 35 23.89 -9.58 22.70
C SER A 35 23.52 -10.87 21.98
N GLY A 36 22.79 -11.78 22.66
CA GLY A 36 22.31 -13.05 22.12
C GLY A 36 20.95 -13.00 21.42
N LEU A 37 20.46 -11.80 21.05
CA LEU A 37 19.13 -11.62 20.47
C LEU A 37 18.91 -12.49 19.22
N ARG A 38 17.70 -13.08 19.10
CA ARG A 38 17.30 -13.95 17.99
C ARG A 38 15.96 -13.51 17.40
N ALA A 39 15.87 -13.52 16.07
CA ALA A 39 14.65 -13.30 15.33
C ALA A 39 14.07 -14.64 14.86
N ILE A 40 12.81 -14.91 15.19
CA ILE A 40 12.05 -16.11 14.80
C ILE A 40 10.96 -15.65 13.82
N ALA A 41 11.03 -16.09 12.57
CA ALA A 41 9.98 -15.78 11.58
C ALA A 41 8.92 -16.89 11.57
N LEU A 42 7.66 -16.52 11.75
CA LEU A 42 6.54 -17.41 11.47
C LEU A 42 6.11 -17.19 10.01
N TYR A 43 5.89 -18.26 9.25
CA TYR A 43 5.56 -18.12 7.83
C TYR A 43 4.57 -19.18 7.34
N THR A 44 3.72 -18.82 6.38
CA THR A 44 2.83 -19.75 5.67
C THR A 44 3.52 -20.33 4.43
N PRO A 45 3.04 -21.45 3.88
CA PRO A 45 3.68 -22.14 2.74
C PRO A 45 3.98 -21.23 1.54
N VAL A 46 3.12 -20.23 1.26
CA VAL A 46 3.29 -19.28 0.16
C VAL A 46 4.55 -18.40 0.33
N ASP A 47 4.98 -18.17 1.55
CA ASP A 47 6.16 -17.35 1.89
C ASP A 47 7.44 -18.15 2.11
N ARG A 48 7.46 -19.47 1.89
CA ARG A 48 8.62 -20.33 2.17
C ARG A 48 9.95 -19.78 1.65
N ASP A 49 9.92 -19.19 0.45
CA ASP A 49 11.10 -18.65 -0.22
C ASP A 49 11.23 -17.12 -0.08
N ALA A 50 10.40 -16.51 0.76
CA ALA A 50 10.42 -15.06 0.97
C ALA A 50 11.71 -14.58 1.66
N PRO A 51 12.14 -13.33 1.40
CA PRO A 51 13.37 -12.78 2.00
C PRO A 51 13.35 -12.84 3.53
N PHE A 52 12.23 -12.53 4.19
CA PHE A 52 12.18 -12.51 5.66
C PHE A 52 12.41 -13.88 6.28
N VAL A 53 11.96 -14.97 5.63
CA VAL A 53 12.19 -16.35 6.09
C VAL A 53 13.68 -16.70 6.02
N ARG A 54 14.34 -16.34 4.92
CA ARG A 54 15.78 -16.58 4.72
C ARG A 54 16.67 -15.74 5.64
N HIS A 55 16.18 -14.57 6.07
CA HIS A 55 16.94 -13.66 6.92
C HIS A 55 16.73 -13.88 8.41
N ALA A 56 15.73 -14.62 8.84
CA ALA A 56 15.52 -14.96 10.25
C ALA A 56 16.60 -15.90 10.80
N ASP A 57 16.81 -15.89 12.11
CA ASP A 57 17.69 -16.85 12.79
C ASP A 57 17.02 -18.23 12.90
N ILE A 58 15.69 -18.23 13.06
CA ILE A 58 14.84 -19.42 13.13
C ILE A 58 13.60 -19.13 12.26
N ALA A 59 13.19 -20.12 11.47
CA ALA A 59 11.98 -20.04 10.68
C ALA A 59 11.03 -21.18 11.05
N VAL A 60 9.78 -20.85 11.38
CA VAL A 60 8.76 -21.79 11.85
C VAL A 60 7.55 -21.74 10.93
N PRO A 61 7.17 -22.83 10.27
CA PRO A 61 6.02 -22.85 9.41
C PRO A 61 4.71 -22.81 10.22
N LEU A 62 3.78 -21.96 9.76
CA LEU A 62 2.39 -21.99 10.18
C LEU A 62 1.62 -22.82 9.14
N PRO A 63 0.97 -23.92 9.52
CA PRO A 63 0.14 -24.69 8.61
C PRO A 63 -0.99 -23.83 8.05
N ALA A 64 -1.15 -23.81 6.74
CA ALA A 64 -2.23 -23.10 6.06
C ALA A 64 -2.70 -23.92 4.87
N GLU A 65 -4.01 -23.91 4.62
CA GLU A 65 -4.61 -24.38 3.36
C GLU A 65 -4.41 -23.32 2.28
N GLU A 66 -4.25 -23.74 1.03
CA GLU A 66 -4.13 -22.84 -0.11
C GLU A 66 -5.36 -21.92 -0.21
N GLY A 67 -5.11 -20.60 -0.34
CA GLY A 67 -6.16 -19.57 -0.35
C GLY A 67 -6.71 -19.18 1.02
N ARG A 68 -6.18 -19.76 2.12
CA ARG A 68 -6.55 -19.45 3.50
C ARG A 68 -5.37 -19.03 4.38
N GLU A 69 -4.32 -18.54 3.77
CA GLU A 69 -3.05 -18.20 4.42
C GLU A 69 -3.20 -17.10 5.47
N VAL A 70 -4.12 -16.14 5.23
CA VAL A 70 -4.45 -15.08 6.21
C VAL A 70 -4.99 -15.68 7.49
N ALA A 71 -5.81 -16.73 7.41
CA ALA A 71 -6.41 -17.37 8.58
C ALA A 71 -5.34 -17.98 9.51
N ALA A 72 -4.21 -18.44 8.98
CA ALA A 72 -3.12 -18.98 9.78
C ALA A 72 -2.44 -17.92 10.67
N TYR A 73 -2.39 -16.66 10.22
CA TYR A 73 -1.89 -15.54 11.03
C TYR A 73 -2.94 -14.99 12.02
N LEU A 74 -4.16 -15.53 12.01
CA LEU A 74 -5.25 -15.21 12.95
C LEU A 74 -5.61 -16.42 13.86
N ASP A 75 -5.00 -17.58 13.62
CA ASP A 75 -5.19 -18.79 14.44
C ASP A 75 -4.33 -18.72 15.70
N HIS A 76 -4.92 -18.25 16.80
CA HIS A 76 -4.23 -18.13 18.08
C HIS A 76 -3.62 -19.45 18.56
N ASP A 77 -4.31 -20.59 18.37
CA ASP A 77 -3.83 -21.90 18.84
C ASP A 77 -2.62 -22.38 18.05
N GLY A 78 -2.67 -22.20 16.73
CA GLY A 78 -1.56 -22.51 15.84
C GLY A 78 -0.34 -21.63 16.12
N ILE A 79 -0.55 -20.32 16.30
CA ILE A 79 0.52 -19.37 16.62
C ILE A 79 1.13 -19.69 17.97
N LEU A 80 0.34 -19.87 19.04
CA LEU A 80 0.85 -20.18 20.39
C LEU A 80 1.66 -21.47 20.41
N ARG A 81 1.23 -22.51 19.70
CA ARG A 81 2.01 -23.76 19.56
C ARG A 81 3.37 -23.48 18.92
N ALA A 82 3.40 -22.74 17.81
CA ALA A 82 4.65 -22.39 17.12
C ALA A 82 5.57 -21.54 18.01
N LEU A 83 5.03 -20.62 18.82
CA LEU A 83 5.77 -19.80 19.77
C LEU A 83 6.44 -20.66 20.85
N LEU A 84 5.69 -21.56 21.48
CA LEU A 84 6.17 -22.44 22.55
C LEU A 84 7.22 -23.43 22.02
N GLU A 85 6.97 -24.05 20.86
CA GLU A 85 7.91 -24.99 20.23
C GLU A 85 9.22 -24.31 19.80
N SER A 86 9.15 -23.06 19.35
CA SER A 86 10.34 -22.29 18.99
C SER A 86 11.07 -21.69 20.19
N GLY A 87 10.47 -21.72 21.37
CA GLY A 87 11.00 -21.12 22.59
C GLY A 87 11.07 -19.60 22.50
N ALA A 88 10.09 -18.97 21.85
CA ALA A 88 9.94 -17.53 21.83
C ALA A 88 9.61 -17.01 23.23
N ASP A 89 10.20 -15.90 23.64
CA ASP A 89 9.93 -15.22 24.90
C ASP A 89 9.25 -13.86 24.70
N ALA A 90 9.18 -13.40 23.43
CA ALA A 90 8.46 -12.20 23.05
C ALA A 90 7.90 -12.30 21.63
N VAL A 91 6.79 -11.56 21.38
CA VAL A 91 6.12 -11.46 20.08
C VAL A 91 6.11 -10.02 19.59
N TRP A 92 6.61 -9.84 18.37
CA TRP A 92 6.45 -8.60 17.62
C TRP A 92 5.37 -8.78 16.54
N PRO A 93 4.23 -8.04 16.63
CA PRO A 93 3.11 -8.19 15.72
C PRO A 93 3.20 -7.32 14.46
N GLY A 94 3.97 -6.23 14.48
CA GLY A 94 3.99 -5.22 13.42
C GLY A 94 2.66 -4.49 13.28
N TRP A 95 2.04 -4.60 12.11
CA TRP A 95 0.68 -4.11 11.82
C TRP A 95 -0.15 -5.19 11.11
N GLY A 96 -1.49 -5.11 11.23
CA GLY A 96 -2.40 -6.14 10.71
C GLY A 96 -2.40 -7.42 11.56
N PHE A 97 -3.10 -8.45 11.09
CA PHE A 97 -3.24 -9.74 11.78
C PHE A 97 -3.62 -9.58 13.27
N VAL A 98 -2.79 -10.06 14.17
CA VAL A 98 -3.00 -10.04 15.62
C VAL A 98 -2.49 -8.76 16.31
N ALA A 99 -2.06 -7.74 15.55
CA ALA A 99 -1.44 -6.53 16.11
C ALA A 99 -2.40 -5.70 16.98
N GLU A 100 -3.71 -5.83 16.77
CA GLU A 100 -4.76 -5.11 17.50
C GLU A 100 -5.75 -6.08 18.18
N ASP A 101 -5.30 -7.30 18.50
CA ASP A 101 -6.13 -8.34 19.11
C ASP A 101 -5.85 -8.48 20.61
N PRO A 102 -6.72 -7.94 21.49
CA PRO A 102 -6.52 -7.99 22.93
C PRO A 102 -6.66 -9.42 23.51
N VAL A 103 -7.41 -10.30 22.84
CA VAL A 103 -7.55 -11.70 23.28
C VAL A 103 -6.24 -12.46 23.04
N PHE A 104 -5.58 -12.18 21.93
CA PHE A 104 -4.26 -12.76 21.65
C PHE A 104 -3.23 -12.29 22.69
N VAL A 105 -3.24 -11.00 23.06
CA VAL A 105 -2.34 -10.47 24.10
C VAL A 105 -2.57 -11.16 25.44
N GLU A 106 -3.81 -11.36 25.89
CA GLU A 106 -4.12 -12.09 27.14
C GLU A 106 -3.58 -13.52 27.11
N ARG A 107 -3.78 -14.22 26.00
CA ARG A 107 -3.27 -15.59 25.83
C ARG A 107 -1.74 -15.67 25.88
N LEU A 108 -1.03 -14.66 25.37
CA LEU A 108 0.42 -14.57 25.50
C LEU A 108 0.85 -14.36 26.96
N GLU A 109 0.14 -13.47 27.68
CA GLU A 109 0.39 -13.21 29.10
C GLU A 109 0.21 -14.47 29.96
N GLU A 110 -0.83 -15.30 29.68
CA GLU A 110 -1.07 -16.57 30.37
C GLU A 110 0.08 -17.58 30.23
N VAL A 111 0.79 -17.56 29.11
CA VAL A 111 1.95 -18.46 28.86
C VAL A 111 3.30 -17.78 29.11
N GLY A 112 3.31 -16.54 29.61
CA GLY A 112 4.52 -15.81 29.97
C GLY A 112 5.32 -15.26 28.78
N ILE A 113 4.70 -15.15 27.60
CA ILE A 113 5.33 -14.57 26.39
C ILE A 113 4.96 -13.07 26.32
N ARG A 114 5.96 -12.21 26.19
CA ARG A 114 5.76 -10.75 26.15
C ARG A 114 5.29 -10.27 24.77
N PHE A 115 4.20 -9.52 24.74
CA PHE A 115 3.76 -8.81 23.54
C PHE A 115 4.48 -7.46 23.40
N LEU A 116 5.00 -7.13 22.21
CA LEU A 116 5.64 -5.84 21.92
C LEU A 116 4.59 -4.80 21.49
N GLY A 117 3.87 -4.30 22.46
CA GLY A 117 2.77 -3.37 22.28
C GLY A 117 2.10 -3.06 23.62
N PRO A 118 0.93 -2.41 23.60
CA PRO A 118 0.17 -2.10 24.80
C PRO A 118 -0.44 -3.35 25.43
N SER A 119 -0.88 -3.20 26.68
CA SER A 119 -1.65 -4.25 27.39
C SER A 119 -2.99 -4.53 26.70
N ALA A 120 -3.54 -5.73 26.89
CA ALA A 120 -4.87 -6.09 26.40
C ALA A 120 -5.96 -5.08 26.83
N ARG A 121 -5.84 -4.55 28.05
CA ARG A 121 -6.75 -3.51 28.57
C ARG A 121 -6.68 -2.22 27.73
N ALA A 122 -5.49 -1.68 27.55
CA ALA A 122 -5.31 -0.45 26.75
C ALA A 122 -5.78 -0.67 25.30
N MET A 123 -5.47 -1.83 24.72
CA MET A 123 -5.90 -2.21 23.38
C MET A 123 -7.43 -2.25 23.24
N ARG A 124 -8.15 -2.82 24.20
CA ARG A 124 -9.63 -2.81 24.20
C ARG A 124 -10.21 -1.41 24.31
N GLN A 125 -9.63 -0.57 25.16
CA GLN A 125 -10.08 0.81 25.34
C GLN A 125 -9.91 1.66 24.08
N LEU A 126 -8.85 1.43 23.33
CA LEU A 126 -8.53 2.19 22.12
C LEU A 126 -9.15 1.59 20.85
N GLY A 127 -9.31 0.27 20.80
CA GLY A 127 -9.87 -0.45 19.65
C GLY A 127 -11.39 -0.31 19.50
N ASP A 128 -12.13 -0.06 20.57
CA ASP A 128 -13.55 0.31 20.51
C ASP A 128 -13.67 1.81 20.26
N LYS A 129 -14.20 2.18 19.07
CA LYS A 129 -14.26 3.59 18.63
C LYS A 129 -15.11 4.47 19.53
N ILE A 130 -16.13 3.92 20.19
CA ILE A 130 -16.98 4.63 21.14
C ILE A 130 -16.18 4.90 22.41
N SER A 131 -15.60 3.88 23.02
CA SER A 131 -14.74 4.02 24.20
C SER A 131 -13.57 4.96 23.96
N SER A 132 -12.94 4.87 22.80
CA SER A 132 -11.82 5.74 22.43
C SER A 132 -12.23 7.22 22.37
N LYS A 133 -13.42 7.53 21.81
CA LYS A 133 -13.96 8.90 21.80
C LYS A 133 -14.35 9.39 23.20
N GLU A 134 -14.98 8.54 24.03
CA GLU A 134 -15.30 8.88 25.42
C GLU A 134 -14.05 9.19 26.25
N ILE A 135 -12.98 8.42 26.04
CA ILE A 135 -11.67 8.67 26.67
C ILE A 135 -11.11 10.01 26.20
N ALA A 136 -11.17 10.30 24.90
CA ALA A 136 -10.69 11.56 24.34
C ALA A 136 -11.46 12.77 24.91
N GLU A 137 -12.80 12.71 24.98
CA GLU A 137 -13.62 13.76 25.59
C GLU A 137 -13.28 13.97 27.07
N LYS A 138 -13.15 12.86 27.83
CA LYS A 138 -12.76 12.91 29.23
C LYS A 138 -11.37 13.50 29.45
N ALA A 139 -10.45 13.22 28.52
CA ALA A 139 -9.11 13.80 28.51
C ALA A 139 -9.08 15.26 28.00
N GLY A 140 -10.24 15.84 27.65
CA GLY A 140 -10.30 17.20 27.09
C GLY A 140 -9.73 17.35 25.68
N VAL A 141 -9.56 16.25 24.96
CA VAL A 141 -9.11 16.24 23.56
C VAL A 141 -10.33 16.45 22.66
N PRO A 142 -10.33 17.43 21.75
CA PRO A 142 -11.44 17.67 20.85
C PRO A 142 -11.76 16.44 19.99
N VAL A 143 -13.05 16.07 19.90
CA VAL A 143 -13.54 15.01 19.02
C VAL A 143 -14.53 15.59 18.00
N THR A 144 -14.68 14.93 16.86
CA THR A 144 -15.74 15.26 15.92
C THR A 144 -17.11 15.19 16.63
N PRO A 145 -18.02 16.18 16.45
CA PRO A 145 -19.37 16.11 17.01
C PRO A 145 -20.05 14.79 16.62
N TRP A 146 -20.55 14.06 17.61
CA TRP A 146 -21.04 12.70 17.43
C TRP A 146 -22.28 12.37 18.29
N SER A 147 -22.75 11.13 18.21
CA SER A 147 -23.93 10.66 18.95
C SER A 147 -23.78 10.67 20.47
N GLY A 148 -22.54 10.68 20.99
CA GLY A 148 -22.26 10.57 22.43
C GLY A 148 -22.48 9.17 23.00
N GLY A 149 -22.43 8.14 22.13
CA GLY A 149 -22.62 6.74 22.48
C GLY A 149 -23.24 5.94 21.35
N VAL A 150 -23.63 4.70 21.66
CA VAL A 150 -24.31 3.78 20.71
C VAL A 150 -25.64 4.35 20.28
N VAL A 151 -25.94 4.25 18.98
CA VAL A 151 -27.25 4.55 18.40
C VAL A 151 -28.01 3.23 18.24
N ALA A 152 -29.12 3.09 18.96
CA ALA A 152 -29.81 1.80 19.09
C ALA A 152 -30.70 1.46 17.88
N ASP A 153 -31.31 2.46 17.26
CA ASP A 153 -32.27 2.29 16.16
C ASP A 153 -32.31 3.47 15.20
N GLU A 154 -33.05 3.31 14.10
CA GLU A 154 -33.21 4.32 13.04
C GLU A 154 -33.88 5.61 13.56
N ASN A 155 -34.79 5.53 14.55
CA ASN A 155 -35.46 6.71 15.10
C ASN A 155 -34.49 7.56 15.93
N GLN A 156 -33.61 6.91 16.69
CA GLN A 156 -32.54 7.60 17.39
C GLN A 156 -31.51 8.16 16.41
N ALA A 157 -31.18 7.40 15.36
CA ALA A 157 -30.29 7.84 14.30
C ALA A 157 -30.79 9.14 13.65
N ALA A 158 -32.07 9.22 13.31
CA ALA A 158 -32.67 10.41 12.73
C ALA A 158 -32.54 11.65 13.64
N LYS A 159 -32.86 11.50 14.94
CA LYS A 159 -32.72 12.60 15.93
C LYS A 159 -31.28 13.05 16.11
N VAL A 160 -30.35 12.11 16.13
CA VAL A 160 -28.91 12.42 16.23
C VAL A 160 -28.44 13.15 14.99
N ALA A 161 -28.77 12.65 13.78
CA ALA A 161 -28.36 13.27 12.53
C ALA A 161 -28.95 14.68 12.35
N GLU A 162 -30.22 14.90 12.76
CA GLU A 162 -30.83 16.22 12.76
C GLU A 162 -30.08 17.20 13.69
N ARG A 163 -29.70 16.75 14.89
CA ARG A 163 -28.91 17.55 15.85
C ARG A 163 -27.51 17.88 15.34
N LEU A 164 -26.84 16.91 14.67
CA LEU A 164 -25.48 17.09 14.16
C LEU A 164 -25.43 17.92 12.86
N GLY A 165 -26.51 17.88 12.07
CA GLY A 165 -26.58 18.45 10.74
C GLY A 165 -25.89 17.56 9.68
N PHE A 166 -26.50 17.46 8.48
CA PHE A 166 -25.94 16.71 7.36
C PHE A 166 -24.80 17.49 6.68
N PRO A 167 -23.83 16.79 6.06
CA PRO A 167 -23.71 15.35 5.98
C PRO A 167 -23.21 14.71 7.28
N VAL A 168 -23.65 13.47 7.54
CA VAL A 168 -23.21 12.65 8.68
C VAL A 168 -22.59 11.34 8.20
N VAL A 169 -21.81 10.71 9.08
CA VAL A 169 -21.21 9.40 8.85
C VAL A 169 -21.71 8.42 9.89
N VAL A 170 -22.31 7.32 9.45
CA VAL A 170 -22.66 6.16 10.30
C VAL A 170 -21.46 5.25 10.35
N LYS A 171 -21.01 4.90 11.55
CA LYS A 171 -19.81 4.08 11.77
C LYS A 171 -20.08 2.92 12.74
N ALA A 172 -19.47 1.78 12.45
CA ALA A 172 -19.40 0.65 13.38
C ALA A 172 -18.50 0.99 14.59
N ALA A 173 -18.91 0.54 15.79
CA ALA A 173 -18.13 0.68 17.01
C ALA A 173 -16.84 -0.16 16.96
N ALA A 174 -16.96 -1.39 16.43
CA ALA A 174 -15.84 -2.31 16.23
C ALA A 174 -15.32 -2.25 14.79
N GLY A 175 -14.04 -2.56 14.61
CA GLY A 175 -13.41 -2.77 13.31
C GLY A 175 -12.66 -1.57 12.74
N GLY A 176 -11.98 -1.82 11.62
CA GLY A 176 -11.09 -0.90 10.91
C GLY A 176 -11.17 -1.07 9.39
N GLY A 177 -10.31 -0.38 8.65
CA GLY A 177 -10.21 -0.53 7.19
C GLY A 177 -11.42 -0.04 6.39
N GLY A 178 -12.21 0.91 6.93
CA GLY A 178 -13.34 1.51 6.23
C GLY A 178 -14.62 0.66 6.17
N ARG A 179 -14.64 -0.54 6.76
CA ARG A 179 -15.84 -1.40 6.82
C ARG A 179 -16.85 -0.88 7.86
N GLY A 180 -18.14 -0.99 7.56
CA GLY A 180 -19.21 -0.49 8.42
C GLY A 180 -19.27 1.04 8.48
N ILE A 181 -18.73 1.74 7.49
CA ILE A 181 -18.78 3.21 7.35
C ILE A 181 -19.73 3.58 6.20
N ARG A 182 -20.69 4.47 6.46
CA ARG A 182 -21.61 4.98 5.45
C ARG A 182 -21.73 6.50 5.55
N LEU A 183 -21.40 7.19 4.46
CA LEU A 183 -21.67 8.60 4.31
C LEU A 183 -23.16 8.79 4.01
N VAL A 184 -23.79 9.73 4.69
CA VAL A 184 -25.20 10.09 4.50
C VAL A 184 -25.29 11.59 4.27
N GLU A 185 -25.65 11.96 3.06
CA GLU A 185 -25.76 13.36 2.66
C GLU A 185 -27.13 13.94 2.97
N ARG A 186 -28.19 13.12 2.94
CA ARG A 186 -29.58 13.54 3.10
C ARG A 186 -30.31 12.64 4.10
N ALA A 187 -31.29 13.23 4.79
CA ALA A 187 -32.07 12.52 5.83
C ALA A 187 -32.78 11.26 5.29
N GLU A 188 -33.23 11.28 4.04
CA GLU A 188 -33.94 10.18 3.38
C GLU A 188 -33.09 8.93 3.19
N ASP A 189 -31.77 9.08 3.06
CA ASP A 189 -30.82 7.98 2.84
C ASP A 189 -30.39 7.29 4.16
N LEU A 190 -30.64 7.94 5.31
CA LEU A 190 -30.15 7.49 6.62
C LEU A 190 -30.67 6.10 7.05
N PRO A 191 -31.97 5.75 6.89
CA PRO A 191 -32.47 4.44 7.34
C PRO A 191 -31.80 3.28 6.61
N GLU A 192 -31.57 3.39 5.30
CA GLU A 192 -30.91 2.35 4.50
C GLU A 192 -29.43 2.25 4.87
N ALA A 193 -28.72 3.38 4.98
CA ALA A 193 -27.33 3.44 5.39
C ALA A 193 -27.11 2.81 6.77
N PHE A 194 -28.01 3.09 7.74
CA PHE A 194 -27.94 2.55 9.09
C PHE A 194 -28.11 1.02 9.09
N ARG A 195 -29.12 0.48 8.41
CA ARG A 195 -29.34 -0.98 8.31
C ARG A 195 -28.16 -1.67 7.60
N SER A 196 -27.69 -1.10 6.50
CA SER A 196 -26.56 -1.63 5.74
C SER A 196 -25.29 -1.69 6.59
N ALA A 197 -24.98 -0.60 7.33
CA ALA A 197 -23.82 -0.55 8.21
C ALA A 197 -23.94 -1.57 9.36
N ALA A 198 -25.12 -1.71 9.98
CA ALA A 198 -25.35 -2.69 11.04
C ALA A 198 -25.15 -4.13 10.56
N SER A 199 -25.71 -4.48 9.39
CA SER A 199 -25.58 -5.81 8.81
C SER A 199 -24.14 -6.17 8.45
N GLU A 200 -23.43 -5.23 7.83
CA GLU A 200 -22.02 -5.40 7.50
C GLU A 200 -21.15 -5.57 8.74
N SER A 201 -21.36 -4.74 9.76
CA SER A 201 -20.62 -4.79 11.02
C SER A 201 -20.86 -6.10 11.76
N ALA A 202 -22.11 -6.55 11.85
CA ALA A 202 -22.44 -7.84 12.46
C ALA A 202 -21.75 -9.01 11.75
N THR A 203 -21.71 -8.97 10.42
CA THR A 203 -21.09 -10.04 9.60
C THR A 203 -19.57 -10.01 9.69
N ALA A 204 -18.97 -8.82 9.63
CA ALA A 204 -17.53 -8.67 9.56
C ALA A 204 -16.83 -8.77 10.92
N PHE A 205 -17.50 -8.29 11.99
CA PHE A 205 -16.88 -8.11 13.32
C PHE A 205 -17.64 -8.81 14.45
N GLY A 206 -18.82 -9.38 14.17
CA GLY A 206 -19.68 -9.96 15.23
C GLY A 206 -20.32 -8.91 16.16
N ASP A 207 -20.24 -7.62 15.83
CA ASP A 207 -20.72 -6.49 16.61
C ASP A 207 -21.57 -5.58 15.71
N ASN A 208 -22.82 -5.31 16.10
CA ASN A 208 -23.75 -4.47 15.36
C ASN A 208 -23.91 -3.07 15.96
N ARG A 209 -23.11 -2.70 16.96
CA ARG A 209 -23.16 -1.36 17.56
C ARG A 209 -22.69 -0.32 16.57
N LEU A 210 -23.51 0.71 16.41
CA LEU A 210 -23.23 1.86 15.52
C LEU A 210 -23.22 3.16 16.32
N PHE A 211 -22.49 4.14 15.82
CA PHE A 211 -22.55 5.53 16.23
C PHE A 211 -22.59 6.45 15.00
N ILE A 212 -22.97 7.70 15.22
CA ILE A 212 -23.07 8.70 14.15
C ILE A 212 -22.20 9.89 14.51
N GLU A 213 -21.46 10.39 13.55
CA GLU A 213 -20.70 11.64 13.68
C GLU A 213 -20.91 12.56 12.50
N ARG A 214 -20.67 13.86 12.69
CA ARG A 214 -20.70 14.83 11.60
C ARG A 214 -19.52 14.59 10.65
N LYS A 215 -19.76 14.65 9.33
CA LYS A 215 -18.68 14.60 8.36
C LYS A 215 -17.82 15.86 8.45
N VAL A 216 -16.52 15.71 8.57
CA VAL A 216 -15.55 16.79 8.44
C VAL A 216 -15.07 16.82 7.00
N THR A 217 -15.29 17.93 6.30
CA THR A 217 -14.91 18.12 4.90
C THR A 217 -13.68 19.02 4.80
N GLY A 218 -12.87 18.84 3.77
CA GLY A 218 -11.67 19.65 3.55
C GLY A 218 -10.61 19.49 4.63
N ALA A 219 -10.67 18.41 5.42
CA ALA A 219 -9.73 18.17 6.49
C ALA A 219 -8.50 17.41 6.01
N ARG A 220 -7.37 17.70 6.63
CA ARG A 220 -6.14 16.92 6.51
C ARG A 220 -6.13 15.81 7.55
N HIS A 221 -5.52 14.69 7.18
CA HIS A 221 -5.26 13.58 8.09
C HIS A 221 -3.85 13.75 8.65
N VAL A 222 -3.76 14.20 9.89
CA VAL A 222 -2.49 14.39 10.60
C VAL A 222 -2.45 13.42 11.77
N GLU A 223 -1.31 12.79 11.95
CA GLU A 223 -1.14 11.82 13.01
C GLU A 223 0.13 12.08 13.83
N VAL A 224 0.10 11.68 15.09
CA VAL A 224 1.20 11.86 16.03
C VAL A 224 1.80 10.52 16.39
N GLN A 225 3.09 10.34 16.16
CA GLN A 225 3.82 9.17 16.62
C GLN A 225 4.09 9.31 18.12
N ILE A 226 3.69 8.31 18.90
CA ILE A 226 4.03 8.23 20.32
C ILE A 226 4.88 7.00 20.62
N ALA A 227 5.61 7.08 21.72
CA ALA A 227 6.24 5.94 22.39
C ALA A 227 6.03 6.06 23.90
N ALA A 228 5.81 4.94 24.58
CA ALA A 228 5.63 4.87 26.01
C ALA A 228 6.39 3.68 26.59
N ASP A 229 7.14 3.90 27.69
CA ASP A 229 7.81 2.80 28.39
C ASP A 229 6.86 2.03 29.34
N LEU A 230 7.38 1.00 29.97
CA LEU A 230 6.59 0.16 30.88
C LEU A 230 6.17 0.86 32.17
N GLU A 231 6.74 2.01 32.48
CA GLU A 231 6.40 2.88 33.61
C GLU A 231 5.46 4.03 33.20
N SER A 232 4.91 3.96 31.96
CA SER A 232 3.99 4.95 31.39
C SER A 232 4.60 6.34 31.20
N PHE A 233 5.93 6.44 31.05
CA PHE A 233 6.55 7.66 30.55
C PHE A 233 6.34 7.76 29.05
N VAL A 234 5.58 8.77 28.62
CA VAL A 234 5.14 8.92 27.21
C VAL A 234 5.83 10.11 26.57
N VAL A 235 6.34 9.89 25.35
CA VAL A 235 6.92 10.93 24.49
C VAL A 235 6.22 10.94 23.13
N SER A 236 6.11 12.13 22.50
CA SER A 236 5.80 12.25 21.08
C SER A 236 7.10 12.23 20.27
N LEU A 237 7.03 11.69 19.05
CA LEU A 237 8.14 11.58 18.10
C LEU A 237 7.79 12.32 16.79
N GLY A 238 7.01 13.40 16.89
CA GLY A 238 6.60 14.24 15.78
C GLY A 238 5.33 13.79 15.09
N CYS A 239 4.97 14.56 14.07
CA CYS A 239 3.72 14.41 13.33
C CYS A 239 3.99 13.97 11.88
N ARG A 240 2.99 13.27 11.30
CA ARG A 240 2.93 12.93 9.88
C ARG A 240 1.65 13.46 9.25
N ASP A 241 1.72 13.83 7.99
CA ASP A 241 0.54 14.09 7.16
C ASP A 241 0.28 12.88 6.26
N CYS A 242 -0.93 12.36 6.33
CA CYS A 242 -1.39 11.19 5.60
C CYS A 242 -2.64 11.52 4.74
N SER A 243 -2.78 12.77 4.31
CA SER A 243 -3.95 13.23 3.56
C SER A 243 -4.04 12.66 2.15
N VAL A 244 -2.91 12.29 1.54
CA VAL A 244 -2.88 11.65 0.22
C VAL A 244 -3.30 10.19 0.35
N GLN A 245 -4.61 9.96 0.32
CA GLN A 245 -5.21 8.65 0.51
C GLN A 245 -6.37 8.42 -0.46
N ARG A 246 -6.65 7.17 -0.77
CA ARG A 246 -7.78 6.75 -1.58
C ARG A 246 -8.58 5.67 -0.85
N ARG A 247 -9.89 5.88 -0.70
CA ARG A 247 -10.76 4.94 0.04
C ARG A 247 -10.19 4.56 1.41
N HIS A 248 -9.65 5.55 2.13
CA HIS A 248 -8.99 5.40 3.42
C HIS A 248 -7.68 4.58 3.41
N GLN A 249 -7.10 4.34 2.24
CA GLN A 249 -5.76 3.76 2.10
C GLN A 249 -4.76 4.87 1.77
N LYS A 250 -3.78 5.07 2.63
CA LYS A 250 -2.70 6.05 2.48
C LYS A 250 -1.80 5.64 1.31
N LEU A 251 -1.35 6.59 0.50
CA LEU A 251 -0.50 6.36 -0.68
C LEU A 251 0.80 7.15 -0.63
N ILE A 252 0.74 8.39 -0.12
CA ILE A 252 1.92 9.23 0.12
C ILE A 252 1.77 9.84 1.50
N GLU A 253 2.83 9.80 2.29
CA GLU A 253 2.90 10.35 3.63
C GLU A 253 4.10 11.29 3.76
N GLU A 254 3.95 12.34 4.57
CA GLU A 254 4.96 13.38 4.76
C GLU A 254 5.26 13.63 6.25
N ALA A 255 6.52 13.84 6.59
CA ALA A 255 6.96 14.28 7.92
C ALA A 255 8.05 15.36 7.81
N PRO A 256 7.90 16.48 8.54
CA PRO A 256 6.71 16.93 9.25
C PRO A 256 5.57 17.34 8.30
N PRO A 257 4.33 17.50 8.81
CA PRO A 257 3.18 17.95 8.01
C PRO A 257 3.44 19.30 7.34
N PRO A 258 3.28 19.42 6.00
CA PRO A 258 3.57 20.67 5.32
C PRO A 258 2.61 21.79 5.74
N GLY A 259 3.14 23.00 5.96
CA GLY A 259 2.36 24.22 6.19
C GLY A 259 1.61 24.31 7.52
N LEU A 260 1.70 23.32 8.42
CA LEU A 260 1.13 23.46 9.77
C LEU A 260 2.02 24.34 10.65
N ASN A 261 1.38 25.22 11.43
CA ASN A 261 2.11 26.05 12.37
C ASN A 261 2.57 25.24 13.59
N ARG A 262 3.66 25.68 14.20
CA ARG A 262 4.28 24.97 15.33
C ARG A 262 3.37 24.85 16.55
N ASN A 263 2.57 25.87 16.83
CA ASN A 263 1.63 25.85 17.95
C ASN A 263 0.56 24.74 17.80
N LEU A 264 0.08 24.52 16.56
CA LEU A 264 -0.88 23.44 16.29
C LEU A 264 -0.22 22.07 16.42
N ILE A 265 1.01 21.91 15.94
CA ILE A 265 1.80 20.68 16.11
C ILE A 265 1.98 20.36 17.60
N GLU A 266 2.41 21.34 18.41
CA GLU A 266 2.58 21.17 19.85
C GLU A 266 1.28 20.78 20.57
N LYS A 267 0.13 21.33 20.14
CA LYS A 267 -1.19 20.94 20.67
C LYS A 267 -1.56 19.50 20.30
N LEU A 268 -1.31 19.08 19.06
CA LEU A 268 -1.55 17.71 18.60
C LEU A 268 -0.71 16.72 19.39
N GLU A 269 0.58 17.00 19.54
CA GLU A 269 1.52 16.18 20.31
C GLU A 269 1.11 16.08 21.78
N ALA A 270 0.73 17.18 22.40
CA ALA A 270 0.25 17.20 23.78
C ALA A 270 -1.04 16.39 23.95
N ALA A 271 -1.98 16.49 23.01
CA ALA A 271 -3.22 15.69 23.02
C ALA A 271 -2.92 14.20 22.91
N ALA A 272 -2.04 13.78 21.99
CA ALA A 272 -1.64 12.39 21.82
C ALA A 272 -0.96 11.81 23.07
N VAL A 273 -0.03 12.57 23.67
CA VAL A 273 0.65 12.18 24.91
C VAL A 273 -0.35 12.06 26.07
N HIS A 274 -1.31 12.97 26.15
CA HIS A 274 -2.33 12.93 27.21
C HIS A 274 -3.22 11.70 27.07
N LEU A 275 -3.73 11.40 25.87
CA LEU A 275 -4.52 10.20 25.58
C LEU A 275 -3.77 8.91 25.97
N ALA A 276 -2.49 8.81 25.57
CA ALA A 276 -1.70 7.64 25.89
C ALA A 276 -1.51 7.43 27.40
N ARG A 277 -1.35 8.51 28.17
CA ARG A 277 -1.24 8.46 29.64
C ARG A 277 -2.55 8.00 30.28
N GLU A 278 -3.71 8.50 29.80
CA GLU A 278 -5.02 8.13 30.34
C GLU A 278 -5.30 6.63 30.26
N VAL A 279 -4.81 5.95 29.22
CA VAL A 279 -5.01 4.51 29.04
C VAL A 279 -3.89 3.65 29.61
N GLY A 280 -2.83 4.27 30.17
CA GLY A 280 -1.64 3.55 30.63
C GLY A 280 -0.93 2.82 29.49
N TYR A 281 -0.70 3.54 28.38
CA TYR A 281 -0.10 2.99 27.16
C TYR A 281 1.34 2.54 27.37
N SER A 282 1.73 1.48 26.65
CA SER A 282 3.14 1.04 26.51
C SER A 282 3.44 0.59 25.09
N GLY A 283 4.67 0.72 24.66
CA GLY A 283 5.09 0.44 23.27
C GLY A 283 5.02 1.67 22.38
N VAL A 284 4.99 1.49 21.06
CA VAL A 284 4.78 2.57 20.09
C VAL A 284 3.35 2.55 19.56
N GLY A 285 2.80 3.73 19.31
CA GLY A 285 1.44 3.89 18.82
C GLY A 285 1.28 5.20 18.08
N THR A 286 0.11 5.41 17.49
CA THR A 286 -0.18 6.59 16.68
C THR A 286 -1.57 7.11 16.99
N ALA A 287 -1.66 8.39 17.35
CA ALA A 287 -2.94 9.08 17.48
C ALA A 287 -3.25 9.84 16.19
N GLU A 288 -4.40 9.59 15.59
CA GLU A 288 -4.84 10.17 14.33
C GLU A 288 -5.84 11.30 14.57
N PHE A 289 -5.69 12.38 13.80
CA PHE A 289 -6.50 13.59 13.92
C PHE A 289 -6.94 14.09 12.54
N LEU A 290 -8.15 14.66 12.49
CA LEU A 290 -8.59 15.49 11.38
C LEU A 290 -8.24 16.94 11.72
N VAL A 291 -7.50 17.59 10.83
CA VAL A 291 -7.07 18.98 10.98
C VAL A 291 -7.73 19.84 9.91
N SER A 292 -8.42 20.88 10.33
CA SER A 292 -9.06 21.85 9.46
C SER A 292 -8.73 23.24 9.97
N ASP A 293 -8.12 24.07 9.12
CA ASP A 293 -7.59 25.38 9.49
C ASP A 293 -6.60 25.29 10.69
N GLU A 294 -6.94 25.90 11.82
CA GLU A 294 -6.15 25.87 13.06
C GLU A 294 -6.77 24.98 14.15
N GLU A 295 -7.78 24.20 13.82
CA GLU A 295 -8.49 23.28 14.71
C GLU A 295 -8.16 21.84 14.38
N PHE A 296 -8.24 20.97 15.39
CA PHE A 296 -8.10 19.53 15.19
C PHE A 296 -9.15 18.77 15.97
N GLN A 297 -9.44 17.56 15.49
CA GLN A 297 -10.38 16.63 16.10
C GLN A 297 -9.78 15.23 16.10
N PHE A 298 -9.80 14.58 17.24
CA PHE A 298 -9.34 13.21 17.39
C PHE A 298 -10.20 12.26 16.57
N LEU A 299 -9.55 11.42 15.77
CA LEU A 299 -10.18 10.40 14.93
C LEU A 299 -10.15 9.04 15.63
N GLU A 300 -8.95 8.52 15.84
CA GLU A 300 -8.70 7.23 16.49
C GLU A 300 -7.24 7.15 16.97
N MET A 301 -6.94 6.12 17.77
CA MET A 301 -5.57 5.79 18.15
C MET A 301 -5.27 4.34 17.77
N ASN A 302 -4.24 4.16 16.96
CA ASN A 302 -3.77 2.85 16.54
C ASN A 302 -2.74 2.32 17.56
N PRO A 303 -3.07 1.25 18.30
CA PRO A 303 -2.22 0.73 19.38
C PRO A 303 -1.09 -0.18 18.87
N ARG A 304 -0.45 0.21 17.79
CA ARG A 304 0.59 -0.55 17.08
C ARG A 304 1.51 0.36 16.27
N LEU A 305 2.55 -0.23 15.70
CA LEU A 305 3.37 0.43 14.68
C LEU A 305 2.53 0.70 13.41
N GLN A 306 2.73 1.85 12.80
CA GLN A 306 2.12 2.20 11.50
C GLN A 306 3.03 1.80 10.33
N VAL A 307 2.46 1.64 9.13
CA VAL A 307 3.19 1.32 7.91
C VAL A 307 4.22 2.42 7.62
N GLU A 308 3.81 3.67 7.74
CA GLU A 308 4.54 4.91 7.45
C GLU A 308 5.52 5.37 8.54
N HIS A 309 5.81 4.50 9.52
CA HIS A 309 6.76 4.82 10.59
C HIS A 309 8.15 5.24 10.06
N GLY A 310 8.51 4.78 8.87
CA GLY A 310 9.81 5.03 8.27
C GLY A 310 10.12 6.50 8.01
N ILE A 311 9.12 7.35 7.76
CA ILE A 311 9.36 8.79 7.60
C ILE A 311 9.68 9.47 8.94
N THR A 312 9.03 9.07 10.03
CA THR A 312 9.39 9.54 11.39
C THR A 312 10.82 9.13 11.73
N GLU A 313 11.20 7.87 11.49
CA GLU A 313 12.57 7.40 11.70
C GLU A 313 13.59 8.24 10.91
N THR A 314 13.23 8.60 9.68
CA THR A 314 14.10 9.35 8.78
C THR A 314 14.35 10.78 9.26
N VAL A 315 13.33 11.47 9.79
CA VAL A 315 13.48 12.86 10.26
C VAL A 315 13.99 12.96 11.70
N THR A 316 13.72 11.97 12.55
CA THR A 316 14.13 11.96 13.96
C THR A 316 15.45 11.24 14.21
N GLY A 317 15.81 10.29 13.34
CA GLY A 317 16.94 9.37 13.56
C GLY A 317 16.68 8.29 14.62
N VAL A 318 15.43 8.15 15.10
CA VAL A 318 15.02 7.13 16.08
C VAL A 318 14.48 5.91 15.35
N ASP A 319 15.10 4.73 15.52
CA ASP A 319 14.57 3.47 15.03
C ASP A 319 13.40 3.00 15.90
N LEU A 320 12.17 3.11 15.39
CA LEU A 320 10.95 2.81 16.15
C LEU A 320 10.78 1.32 16.45
N VAL A 321 11.25 0.44 15.56
CA VAL A 321 11.18 -1.01 15.78
C VAL A 321 12.22 -1.43 16.81
N GLU A 322 13.42 -0.88 16.76
CA GLU A 322 14.42 -1.07 17.81
C GLU A 322 13.93 -0.53 19.15
N LEU A 323 13.24 0.64 19.14
CA LEU A 323 12.65 1.23 20.35
C LEU A 323 11.59 0.30 20.97
N GLN A 324 10.73 -0.35 20.16
CA GLN A 324 9.78 -1.36 20.67
C GLN A 324 10.49 -2.51 21.37
N ILE A 325 11.59 -3.01 20.80
CA ILE A 325 12.40 -4.09 21.40
C ILE A 325 13.00 -3.62 22.72
N ARG A 326 13.56 -2.41 22.79
CA ARG A 326 14.15 -1.83 24.01
C ARG A 326 13.11 -1.62 25.11
N ILE A 327 11.93 -1.08 24.77
CA ILE A 327 10.81 -0.93 25.71
C ILE A 327 10.40 -2.31 26.25
N ALA A 328 10.23 -3.30 25.39
CA ALA A 328 9.86 -4.64 25.81
C ALA A 328 10.93 -5.30 26.72
N ARG A 329 12.19 -4.89 26.63
CA ARG A 329 13.28 -5.33 27.49
C ARG A 329 13.37 -4.53 28.80
N GLY A 330 12.46 -3.55 29.00
CA GLY A 330 12.37 -2.76 30.22
C GLY A 330 13.24 -1.51 30.23
N GLU A 331 13.69 -1.05 29.07
CA GLU A 331 14.43 0.21 28.97
C GLU A 331 13.47 1.41 29.14
N SER A 332 13.89 2.39 29.94
CA SER A 332 13.13 3.62 30.16
C SER A 332 13.34 4.61 29.03
N LEU A 333 12.29 5.36 28.71
CA LEU A 333 12.34 6.46 27.75
C LEU A 333 12.72 7.80 28.40
N VAL A 334 12.93 7.84 29.70
CA VAL A 334 13.38 9.06 30.40
C VAL A 334 14.74 9.49 29.87
N GLY A 335 14.80 10.71 29.33
CA GLY A 335 16.01 11.24 28.72
C GLY A 335 16.16 10.94 27.21
N LEU A 336 15.21 10.25 26.58
CA LEU A 336 15.17 10.13 25.14
C LEU A 336 15.06 11.55 24.54
N SER A 337 16.02 11.89 23.71
CA SER A 337 16.06 13.17 23.00
C SER A 337 16.33 12.94 21.52
N PHE A 338 15.66 13.69 20.69
CA PHE A 338 15.87 13.70 19.25
C PHE A 338 15.69 15.13 18.72
N VAL A 339 16.14 15.34 17.50
CA VAL A 339 15.95 16.61 16.79
C VAL A 339 15.44 16.27 15.40
N GLU A 340 14.24 16.70 15.09
CA GLU A 340 13.72 16.60 13.72
C GLU A 340 14.59 17.38 12.74
N ARG A 341 14.98 16.73 11.64
CA ARG A 341 15.87 17.30 10.63
C ARG A 341 15.31 17.11 9.23
N GLY A 342 15.11 18.22 8.55
CA GLY A 342 14.65 18.21 7.17
C GLY A 342 13.20 17.75 7.02
N THR A 343 12.91 17.13 5.89
CA THR A 343 11.60 16.58 5.53
C THR A 343 11.78 15.22 4.90
N ALA A 344 10.88 14.29 5.17
CA ALA A 344 10.81 13.00 4.51
C ALA A 344 9.43 12.79 3.90
N ILE A 345 9.40 12.15 2.74
CA ILE A 345 8.18 11.77 2.02
C ILE A 345 8.29 10.29 1.68
N GLU A 346 7.26 9.52 2.00
CA GLU A 346 7.11 8.11 1.66
C GLU A 346 6.09 7.95 0.53
N ALA A 347 6.35 7.04 -0.39
CA ALA A 347 5.38 6.56 -1.36
C ALA A 347 5.24 5.05 -1.26
N ARG A 348 4.00 4.57 -1.20
CA ARG A 348 3.68 3.14 -1.18
C ARG A 348 3.57 2.59 -2.59
N VAL A 349 4.58 1.84 -3.01
CA VAL A 349 4.56 1.13 -4.30
C VAL A 349 3.83 -0.20 -4.11
N CYS A 350 2.68 -0.33 -4.77
CA CYS A 350 1.77 -1.46 -4.65
C CYS A 350 1.59 -2.18 -5.99
N ALA A 351 1.31 -3.49 -5.93
CA ALA A 351 0.90 -4.31 -7.06
C ALA A 351 -0.59 -4.06 -7.38
N GLU A 352 -0.88 -2.90 -7.95
CA GLU A 352 -2.22 -2.42 -8.27
C GLU A 352 -2.25 -1.76 -9.65
N ASP A 353 -3.38 -1.85 -10.32
CA ASP A 353 -3.59 -1.19 -11.60
C ASP A 353 -4.45 0.09 -11.44
N PRO A 354 -3.84 1.29 -11.47
CA PRO A 354 -4.57 2.54 -11.37
C PRO A 354 -5.60 2.75 -12.47
N ASP A 355 -5.38 2.16 -13.66
CA ASP A 355 -6.28 2.28 -14.82
C ASP A 355 -7.49 1.38 -14.72
N ALA A 356 -7.36 0.29 -13.94
CA ALA A 356 -8.46 -0.59 -13.59
C ALA A 356 -9.07 -0.25 -12.20
N GLY A 357 -9.01 1.02 -11.78
CA GLY A 357 -9.59 1.47 -10.51
C GLY A 357 -8.82 0.99 -9.28
N PHE A 358 -7.51 0.76 -9.38
CA PHE A 358 -6.62 0.24 -8.35
C PHE A 358 -6.97 -1.19 -7.92
N LEU A 359 -7.45 -2.00 -8.85
CA LEU A 359 -7.61 -3.42 -8.59
C LEU A 359 -6.22 -4.06 -8.33
N PRO A 360 -6.15 -5.03 -7.39
CA PRO A 360 -4.94 -5.80 -7.18
C PRO A 360 -4.46 -6.45 -8.48
N ALA A 361 -3.17 -6.32 -8.75
CA ALA A 361 -2.53 -6.85 -9.95
C ALA A 361 -1.33 -7.73 -9.57
N PRO A 362 -1.59 -8.88 -8.91
CA PRO A 362 -0.56 -9.78 -8.44
C PRO A 362 0.20 -10.43 -9.60
N GLY A 363 1.38 -10.97 -9.31
CA GLY A 363 2.19 -11.67 -10.28
C GLY A 363 3.57 -12.01 -9.73
N ARG A 364 4.44 -12.52 -10.60
CA ARG A 364 5.84 -12.78 -10.25
C ARG A 364 6.68 -11.55 -10.57
N ILE A 365 7.52 -11.14 -9.66
CA ILE A 365 8.44 -10.02 -9.86
C ILE A 365 9.59 -10.48 -10.76
N ALA A 366 9.56 -10.07 -12.03
CA ALA A 366 10.61 -10.39 -13.00
C ALA A 366 11.85 -9.52 -12.82
N ARG A 367 11.66 -8.25 -12.44
CA ARG A 367 12.72 -7.28 -12.21
C ARG A 367 12.44 -6.47 -10.95
N PHE A 368 13.47 -6.28 -10.13
CA PHE A 368 13.42 -5.50 -8.89
C PHE A 368 14.79 -4.87 -8.66
N ASP A 369 14.98 -3.66 -9.14
CA ASP A 369 16.17 -2.86 -8.94
C ASP A 369 15.76 -1.53 -8.29
N PRO A 370 15.73 -1.45 -6.95
CA PRO A 370 15.31 -0.25 -6.25
C PRO A 370 16.33 0.87 -6.40
N ALA A 371 15.85 2.10 -6.43
CA ALA A 371 16.70 3.28 -6.46
C ALA A 371 17.59 3.35 -5.22
N LEU A 372 18.82 3.78 -5.43
CA LEU A 372 19.81 4.00 -4.40
C LEU A 372 20.33 5.43 -4.49
N GLY A 373 20.70 6.00 -3.35
CA GLY A 373 21.32 7.32 -3.34
C GLY A 373 21.20 8.05 -2.00
N PRO A 374 21.86 9.21 -1.87
CA PRO A 374 21.78 10.00 -0.67
C PRO A 374 20.34 10.44 -0.35
N GLY A 375 19.88 10.13 0.86
CA GLY A 375 18.53 10.49 1.30
C GLY A 375 17.41 9.63 0.70
N VAL A 376 17.72 8.47 0.09
CA VAL A 376 16.75 7.49 -0.39
C VAL A 376 16.85 6.22 0.46
N ARG A 377 15.69 5.76 0.96
CA ARG A 377 15.50 4.50 1.69
C ARG A 377 14.39 3.71 1.00
N VAL A 378 14.59 2.41 0.84
CA VAL A 378 13.56 1.50 0.32
C VAL A 378 13.36 0.36 1.31
N ASP A 379 12.17 0.31 1.89
CA ASP A 379 11.72 -0.78 2.75
C ASP A 379 10.86 -1.75 1.93
N THR A 380 11.27 -3.00 1.85
CA THR A 380 10.61 -4.02 1.03
C THR A 380 10.77 -5.42 1.61
N GLY A 381 9.80 -6.28 1.36
CA GLY A 381 9.82 -7.69 1.73
C GLY A 381 10.00 -8.64 0.54
N VAL A 382 10.24 -8.09 -0.66
CA VAL A 382 10.35 -8.88 -1.90
C VAL A 382 11.68 -8.66 -2.61
N ALA A 383 11.96 -9.49 -3.59
CA ALA A 383 13.12 -9.41 -4.48
C ALA A 383 12.73 -9.92 -5.86
N ALA A 384 13.61 -9.79 -6.85
CA ALA A 384 13.42 -10.46 -8.14
C ALA A 384 13.21 -11.96 -7.93
N GLY A 385 12.21 -12.52 -8.61
CA GLY A 385 11.76 -13.91 -8.47
C GLY A 385 10.69 -14.15 -7.40
N SER A 386 10.43 -13.20 -6.50
CA SER A 386 9.33 -13.30 -5.54
C SER A 386 7.96 -13.26 -6.24
N ALA A 387 6.99 -13.97 -5.69
CA ALA A 387 5.58 -13.79 -6.03
C ALA A 387 4.94 -12.72 -5.15
N VAL A 388 4.03 -11.95 -5.70
CA VAL A 388 3.11 -11.09 -4.94
C VAL A 388 1.81 -11.88 -4.78
N PRO A 389 1.51 -12.43 -3.58
CA PRO A 389 0.35 -13.30 -3.39
C PRO A 389 -0.94 -12.49 -3.38
N ALA A 390 -1.97 -12.96 -4.09
CA ALA A 390 -3.28 -12.31 -4.11
C ALA A 390 -4.04 -12.36 -2.76
N ALA A 391 -3.64 -13.25 -1.85
CA ALA A 391 -4.29 -13.42 -0.54
C ALA A 391 -3.91 -12.32 0.47
N PHE A 392 -2.86 -11.56 0.23
CA PHE A 392 -2.33 -10.54 1.14
C PHE A 392 -2.38 -9.15 0.52
N ASP A 393 -1.92 -8.17 1.28
CA ASP A 393 -1.79 -6.79 0.83
C ASP A 393 -0.91 -6.66 -0.42
N SER A 394 -1.24 -5.71 -1.28
CA SER A 394 -0.55 -5.42 -2.54
C SER A 394 0.79 -4.69 -2.36
N LEU A 395 1.17 -4.28 -1.14
CA LEU A 395 2.37 -3.50 -0.87
C LEU A 395 3.65 -4.26 -1.25
N ILE A 396 4.43 -3.67 -2.15
CA ILE A 396 5.72 -4.19 -2.63
C ILE A 396 6.87 -3.52 -1.90
N ALA A 397 6.83 -2.19 -1.84
CA ALA A 397 7.88 -1.39 -1.24
C ALA A 397 7.36 -0.04 -0.75
N LYS A 398 8.00 0.47 0.29
CA LYS A 398 7.91 1.86 0.71
C LYS A 398 9.18 2.57 0.23
N VAL A 399 9.01 3.56 -0.64
CA VAL A 399 10.12 4.39 -1.11
C VAL A 399 10.08 5.68 -0.33
N ILE A 400 11.10 5.92 0.45
CA ILE A 400 11.22 7.08 1.34
C ILE A 400 12.36 7.96 0.84
N ALA A 401 12.06 9.23 0.64
CA ALA A 401 13.09 10.21 0.32
C ALA A 401 13.12 11.34 1.32
N SER A 402 14.31 11.76 1.72
CA SER A 402 14.52 12.89 2.62
C SER A 402 15.29 14.02 1.95
N GLY A 403 15.02 15.24 2.42
CA GLY A 403 15.67 16.45 1.94
C GLY A 403 15.80 17.49 3.04
N ARG A 404 16.54 18.56 2.77
CA ARG A 404 16.64 19.72 3.68
C ARG A 404 15.32 20.49 3.79
N ASN A 405 14.48 20.34 2.79
CA ASN A 405 13.13 20.88 2.69
C ASN A 405 12.25 19.95 1.87
N ARG A 406 10.95 20.24 1.85
CA ARG A 406 9.93 19.44 1.20
C ARG A 406 10.17 19.26 -0.31
N GLU A 407 10.54 20.31 -1.03
CA GLU A 407 10.76 20.22 -2.49
C GLU A 407 11.97 19.33 -2.83
N GLU A 408 13.04 19.39 -2.03
CA GLU A 408 14.18 18.50 -2.21
C GLU A 408 13.80 17.03 -1.93
N ALA A 409 12.99 16.76 -0.90
CA ALA A 409 12.48 15.42 -0.60
C ALA A 409 11.57 14.91 -1.72
N ARG A 410 10.62 15.74 -2.21
CA ARG A 410 9.71 15.43 -3.31
C ARG A 410 10.49 15.12 -4.61
N ALA A 411 11.43 15.98 -4.98
CA ALA A 411 12.23 15.78 -6.19
C ALA A 411 13.07 14.49 -6.12
N ARG A 412 13.66 14.19 -4.95
CA ARG A 412 14.38 12.93 -4.73
C ARG A 412 13.47 11.71 -4.82
N LEU A 413 12.27 11.80 -4.25
CA LEU A 413 11.29 10.72 -4.33
C LEU A 413 10.87 10.46 -5.78
N ALA A 414 10.59 11.51 -6.55
CA ALA A 414 10.27 11.39 -7.96
C ALA A 414 11.43 10.75 -8.75
N CYS A 415 12.67 11.20 -8.55
CA CYS A 415 13.84 10.57 -9.15
C CYS A 415 13.99 9.10 -8.73
N ALA A 416 13.79 8.79 -7.43
CA ALA A 416 13.87 7.43 -6.93
C ALA A 416 12.82 6.51 -7.56
N LEU A 417 11.59 6.98 -7.74
CA LEU A 417 10.54 6.22 -8.43
C LEU A 417 10.84 6.03 -9.93
N LEU A 418 11.42 7.04 -10.59
CA LEU A 418 11.87 6.93 -11.99
C LEU A 418 12.98 5.90 -12.14
N ASP A 419 13.94 5.88 -11.22
CA ASP A 419 15.07 4.95 -11.25
C ASP A 419 14.72 3.53 -10.76
N PHE A 420 13.55 3.36 -10.14
CA PHE A 420 13.12 2.05 -9.64
C PHE A 420 12.62 1.15 -10.76
N ASP A 421 13.46 0.20 -11.21
CA ASP A 421 13.03 -0.83 -12.15
C ASP A 421 12.23 -1.92 -11.45
N LEU A 422 10.93 -1.89 -11.66
CA LEU A 422 10.00 -2.87 -11.13
C LEU A 422 9.09 -3.40 -12.25
N VAL A 423 9.18 -4.70 -12.51
CA VAL A 423 8.34 -5.41 -13.48
C VAL A 423 7.69 -6.61 -12.81
N ILE A 424 6.37 -6.67 -12.88
CA ILE A 424 5.56 -7.80 -12.43
C ILE A 424 4.99 -8.48 -13.66
N GLU A 425 5.34 -9.73 -13.89
CA GLU A 425 4.82 -10.54 -15.02
C GLU A 425 3.31 -10.66 -14.94
N GLY A 426 2.61 -10.16 -15.94
CA GLY A 426 1.15 -10.14 -16.00
C GLY A 426 0.46 -9.18 -15.03
N GLY A 427 1.23 -8.54 -14.16
CA GLY A 427 0.74 -7.61 -13.14
C GLY A 427 0.91 -6.13 -13.50
N ALA A 428 0.65 -5.28 -12.52
CA ALA A 428 0.79 -3.83 -12.61
C ALA A 428 1.36 -3.23 -11.32
N THR A 429 1.80 -1.98 -11.41
CA THR A 429 2.17 -1.18 -10.25
C THR A 429 1.54 0.21 -10.32
N ASN A 430 1.33 0.82 -9.15
CA ASN A 430 0.87 2.21 -9.05
C ASN A 430 2.00 3.25 -9.23
N LYS A 431 3.23 2.84 -9.58
CA LYS A 431 4.41 3.70 -9.63
C LYS A 431 4.21 4.95 -10.52
N GLY A 432 3.70 4.77 -11.73
CA GLY A 432 3.42 5.88 -12.64
C GLY A 432 2.39 6.87 -12.09
N PHE A 433 1.37 6.35 -11.39
CA PHE A 433 0.37 7.18 -10.71
C PHE A 433 0.98 8.01 -9.56
N LEU A 434 1.89 7.42 -8.78
CA LEU A 434 2.59 8.14 -7.73
C LEU A 434 3.43 9.31 -8.29
N LEU A 435 4.04 9.12 -9.46
CA LEU A 435 4.74 10.20 -10.17
C LEU A 435 3.78 11.32 -10.60
N ASP A 436 2.58 10.96 -11.12
CA ASP A 436 1.56 11.96 -11.48
C ASP A 436 1.12 12.78 -10.26
N VAL A 437 0.94 12.14 -9.10
CA VAL A 437 0.60 12.80 -7.84
C VAL A 437 1.71 13.74 -7.38
N LEU A 438 2.97 13.30 -7.42
CA LEU A 438 4.13 14.11 -7.03
C LEU A 438 4.33 15.34 -7.93
N ASP A 439 3.90 15.27 -9.20
CA ASP A 439 4.00 16.36 -10.15
C ASP A 439 2.78 17.31 -10.10
N ALA A 440 1.67 16.89 -9.49
CA ALA A 440 0.45 17.69 -9.38
C ALA A 440 0.71 19.01 -8.64
N LEU A 441 0.18 20.11 -9.18
CA LEU A 441 0.42 21.45 -8.63
C LEU A 441 -0.08 21.56 -7.19
N ASP A 442 -1.30 21.10 -6.91
CA ASP A 442 -1.90 21.13 -5.57
C ASP A 442 -1.04 20.39 -4.54
N PHE A 443 -0.51 19.20 -4.92
CA PHE A 443 0.42 18.46 -4.04
C PHE A 443 1.72 19.26 -3.83
N ARG A 444 2.27 19.87 -4.87
CA ARG A 444 3.52 20.65 -4.79
C ARG A 444 3.37 21.88 -3.92
N GLU A 445 2.22 22.54 -3.95
CA GLU A 445 1.91 23.69 -3.11
C GLU A 445 1.71 23.28 -1.64
N GLY A 446 1.32 22.03 -1.38
CA GLY A 446 1.10 21.46 -0.04
C GLY A 446 -0.31 21.74 0.49
N GLY A 447 -0.69 20.98 1.52
CA GLY A 447 -1.98 21.20 2.20
C GLY A 447 -3.18 20.58 1.49
N VAL A 448 -2.99 19.51 0.70
CA VAL A 448 -4.09 18.70 0.15
C VAL A 448 -4.91 18.05 1.27
N ASP A 449 -6.23 17.94 1.07
CA ASP A 449 -7.15 17.31 2.01
C ASP A 449 -7.37 15.82 1.72
N THR A 450 -8.08 15.13 2.60
CA THR A 450 -8.35 13.68 2.48
C THR A 450 -9.23 13.29 1.29
N GLU A 451 -9.90 14.24 0.64
CA GLU A 451 -10.77 14.01 -0.52
C GLU A 451 -10.08 14.41 -1.84
N TRP A 452 -8.91 15.06 -1.74
CA TRP A 452 -8.21 15.59 -2.91
C TRP A 452 -7.85 14.50 -3.93
N LEU A 453 -7.38 13.34 -3.47
CA LEU A 453 -6.95 12.28 -4.38
C LEU A 453 -8.11 11.69 -5.19
N ASP A 454 -9.30 11.59 -4.60
CA ASP A 454 -10.49 11.12 -5.32
C ASP A 454 -10.90 12.13 -6.40
N ARG A 455 -10.81 13.45 -6.12
CA ARG A 455 -11.02 14.51 -7.13
C ARG A 455 -9.97 14.45 -8.22
N PHE A 456 -8.69 14.33 -7.86
CA PHE A 456 -7.57 14.16 -8.79
C PHE A 456 -7.76 12.96 -9.72
N CYS A 457 -8.20 11.82 -9.20
CA CYS A 457 -8.51 10.63 -10.00
C CYS A 457 -9.68 10.86 -10.97
N ALA A 458 -10.73 11.59 -10.56
CA ALA A 458 -11.88 11.87 -11.39
C ALA A 458 -11.54 12.82 -12.55
N ASP A 459 -10.64 13.76 -12.32
CA ASP A 459 -10.22 14.77 -13.30
C ASP A 459 -9.12 14.25 -14.24
N ARG A 460 -8.53 13.09 -13.94
CA ARG A 460 -7.44 12.50 -14.73
C ARG A 460 -7.93 12.05 -16.09
N GLY A 461 -7.51 12.76 -17.13
CA GLY A 461 -7.82 12.43 -18.52
C GLY A 461 -7.17 11.12 -19.00
N PRO A 462 -7.60 10.61 -20.18
CA PRO A 462 -6.99 9.43 -20.80
C PRO A 462 -5.60 9.71 -21.40
N GLU A 463 -5.28 10.96 -21.71
CA GLU A 463 -4.01 11.36 -22.29
C GLU A 463 -2.89 11.25 -21.26
N ARG A 464 -1.81 10.58 -21.67
CA ARG A 464 -0.63 10.40 -20.84
C ARG A 464 0.61 10.87 -21.58
N GLU A 465 1.56 11.39 -20.81
CA GLU A 465 2.88 11.68 -21.33
C GLU A 465 3.50 10.43 -21.98
N TYR A 466 4.30 10.64 -23.04
CA TYR A 466 5.01 9.58 -23.77
C TYR A 466 4.11 8.57 -24.53
N GLY A 467 2.86 8.90 -24.83
CA GLY A 467 1.96 8.00 -25.55
C GLY A 467 2.47 7.59 -26.93
N VAL A 468 3.11 8.50 -27.66
CA VAL A 468 3.72 8.22 -28.98
C VAL A 468 4.91 7.28 -28.86
N GLU A 469 5.81 7.54 -27.91
CA GLU A 469 6.97 6.71 -27.62
C GLU A 469 6.53 5.29 -27.21
N ALA A 470 5.53 5.19 -26.35
CA ALA A 470 5.00 3.91 -25.91
C ALA A 470 4.34 3.13 -27.05
N LEU A 471 3.56 3.80 -27.94
CA LEU A 471 2.98 3.18 -29.13
C LEU A 471 4.04 2.64 -30.08
N VAL A 472 5.10 3.42 -30.33
CA VAL A 472 6.24 3.02 -31.19
C VAL A 472 6.93 1.79 -30.60
N VAL A 473 7.18 1.78 -29.29
CA VAL A 473 7.76 0.62 -28.59
C VAL A 473 6.86 -0.59 -28.71
N ALA A 474 5.57 -0.44 -28.42
CA ALA A 474 4.60 -1.53 -28.48
C ALA A 474 4.53 -2.13 -29.88
N ALA A 475 4.49 -1.30 -30.92
CA ALA A 475 4.49 -1.74 -32.31
C ALA A 475 5.78 -2.51 -32.68
N ILE A 476 6.95 -2.01 -32.30
CA ILE A 476 8.23 -2.67 -32.59
C ILE A 476 8.34 -4.00 -31.85
N LEU A 477 8.00 -4.07 -30.56
CA LEU A 477 8.06 -5.30 -29.78
C LEU A 477 7.06 -6.36 -30.28
N SER A 478 5.86 -5.95 -30.69
CA SER A 478 4.89 -6.84 -31.33
C SER A 478 5.39 -7.37 -32.68
N TYR A 479 6.02 -6.52 -33.50
CA TYR A 479 6.68 -6.91 -34.74
C TYR A 479 7.78 -7.94 -34.52
N GLN A 480 8.66 -7.70 -33.54
CA GLN A 480 9.73 -8.64 -33.18
C GLN A 480 9.19 -10.00 -32.73
N ASN A 481 8.15 -10.01 -31.90
CA ASN A 481 7.51 -11.25 -31.40
C ASN A 481 6.95 -12.08 -32.55
N THR A 482 6.20 -11.46 -33.47
CA THR A 482 5.64 -12.16 -34.64
C THR A 482 6.73 -12.71 -35.54
N ARG A 483 7.80 -11.96 -35.76
CA ARG A 483 8.95 -12.45 -36.55
C ARG A 483 9.68 -13.60 -35.87
N HIS A 484 9.83 -13.52 -34.55
CA HIS A 484 10.46 -14.60 -33.78
C HIS A 484 9.64 -15.89 -33.87
N ALA A 485 8.33 -15.81 -33.66
CA ALA A 485 7.41 -16.93 -33.83
C ALA A 485 7.45 -17.54 -35.24
N ALA A 486 7.43 -16.68 -36.28
CA ALA A 486 7.54 -17.14 -37.66
C ALA A 486 8.87 -17.85 -37.95
N ARG A 487 9.98 -17.36 -37.37
CA ARG A 487 11.28 -18.04 -37.50
C ARG A 487 11.31 -19.39 -36.76
N LEU A 488 10.77 -19.48 -35.56
CA LEU A 488 10.67 -20.74 -34.83
C LEU A 488 9.84 -21.76 -35.60
N ASN A 489 8.67 -21.36 -36.12
CA ASN A 489 7.83 -22.23 -36.95
C ASN A 489 8.54 -22.68 -38.23
N PHE A 490 9.31 -21.80 -38.87
CA PHE A 490 10.12 -22.14 -40.04
C PHE A 490 11.18 -23.20 -39.73
N TYR A 491 11.87 -23.10 -38.60
CA TYR A 491 12.88 -24.08 -38.19
C TYR A 491 12.26 -25.37 -37.61
N ALA A 492 11.05 -25.31 -37.05
CA ALA A 492 10.33 -26.50 -36.58
C ALA A 492 9.77 -27.34 -37.72
N ASP A 493 9.44 -26.74 -38.86
CA ASP A 493 9.01 -27.44 -40.06
C ASP A 493 10.23 -27.96 -40.86
N THR A 494 10.78 -29.09 -40.41
CA THR A 494 11.95 -29.74 -41.00
C THR A 494 11.72 -30.36 -42.37
N SER A 495 10.47 -30.37 -42.87
CA SER A 495 10.09 -31.03 -44.13
C SER A 495 10.40 -30.17 -45.40
N ASN A 496 10.71 -28.88 -45.24
CA ASN A 496 10.86 -27.95 -46.36
C ASN A 496 12.04 -26.98 -46.27
N VAL A 497 13.19 -27.38 -45.72
CA VAL A 497 14.34 -26.51 -45.60
C VAL A 497 15.05 -26.35 -46.95
N SER A 498 14.69 -25.34 -47.71
CA SER A 498 15.58 -24.74 -48.75
C SER A 498 16.34 -23.60 -48.11
N PRO A 499 17.70 -23.62 -48.10
CA PRO A 499 18.53 -22.65 -47.35
C PRO A 499 18.40 -21.20 -47.79
N ASP A 500 17.77 -20.91 -48.89
CA ASP A 500 17.88 -19.62 -49.61
C ASP A 500 16.66 -18.70 -49.50
N ARG A 501 15.69 -18.96 -48.64
CA ARG A 501 14.54 -18.06 -48.49
C ARG A 501 14.40 -17.47 -47.11
N THR A 502 15.27 -16.55 -46.75
CA THR A 502 14.92 -15.53 -45.75
C THR A 502 13.80 -14.68 -46.34
N PRO A 503 12.60 -14.65 -45.73
CA PRO A 503 11.53 -13.80 -46.25
C PRO A 503 12.05 -12.36 -46.37
N PRO A 504 11.79 -11.66 -47.49
CA PRO A 504 12.17 -10.26 -47.59
C PRO A 504 11.60 -9.46 -46.44
N ALA A 505 12.31 -8.46 -45.95
CA ALA A 505 11.88 -7.55 -44.89
C ALA A 505 10.68 -6.73 -45.40
N ARG A 506 9.49 -7.36 -45.37
CA ARG A 506 8.22 -6.68 -45.69
C ARG A 506 7.72 -6.01 -44.41
N GLY A 507 7.11 -4.82 -44.58
CA GLY A 507 6.37 -4.20 -43.52
C GLY A 507 5.30 -5.13 -42.98
N GLN A 508 5.11 -5.11 -41.66
CA GLN A 508 4.06 -5.88 -40.98
C GLN A 508 3.04 -4.93 -40.37
N LYS A 509 1.78 -5.14 -40.70
CA LYS A 509 0.67 -4.42 -40.08
C LYS A 509 0.35 -5.04 -38.72
N ILE A 510 0.19 -4.20 -37.75
CA ILE A 510 -0.08 -4.55 -36.35
C ILE A 510 -1.24 -3.67 -35.90
N ASP A 511 -2.29 -4.30 -35.40
CA ASP A 511 -3.40 -3.59 -34.77
C ASP A 511 -3.16 -3.60 -33.26
N LEU A 512 -3.15 -2.41 -32.64
CA LEU A 512 -2.95 -2.19 -31.22
C LEU A 512 -4.12 -1.37 -30.68
N SER A 513 -4.61 -1.72 -29.50
CA SER A 513 -5.60 -0.92 -28.78
C SER A 513 -5.00 -0.40 -27.47
N HIS A 514 -5.22 0.89 -27.16
CA HIS A 514 -4.80 1.57 -25.95
C HIS A 514 -6.02 2.33 -25.38
N GLY A 515 -6.56 1.86 -24.27
CA GLY A 515 -7.85 2.36 -23.77
C GLY A 515 -8.97 2.18 -24.78
N ALA A 516 -9.66 3.26 -25.13
CA ALA A 516 -10.73 3.26 -26.16
C ALA A 516 -10.22 3.46 -27.59
N GLU A 517 -8.94 3.72 -27.78
CA GLU A 517 -8.35 4.01 -29.08
C GLU A 517 -7.75 2.78 -29.72
N SER A 518 -7.87 2.68 -31.06
CA SER A 518 -7.27 1.59 -31.84
C SER A 518 -6.35 2.17 -32.91
N TYR A 519 -5.15 1.62 -33.01
CA TYR A 519 -4.09 2.06 -33.91
C TYR A 519 -3.76 0.94 -34.89
N ARG A 520 -3.73 1.26 -36.18
CA ARG A 520 -3.17 0.37 -37.20
C ARG A 520 -1.79 0.88 -37.60
N VAL A 521 -0.79 0.14 -37.17
CA VAL A 521 0.62 0.54 -37.31
C VAL A 521 1.32 -0.43 -38.26
N GLU A 522 2.11 0.08 -39.18
CA GLU A 522 2.94 -0.75 -40.07
C GLU A 522 4.42 -0.56 -39.71
N VAL A 523 5.11 -1.66 -39.38
CA VAL A 523 6.50 -1.65 -38.91
C VAL A 523 7.43 -2.30 -39.95
N PHE A 524 8.52 -1.60 -40.24
CA PHE A 524 9.60 -2.08 -41.11
C PHE A 524 10.91 -2.11 -40.33
N ALA A 525 11.62 -3.23 -40.32
CA ALA A 525 13.01 -3.27 -39.89
C ALA A 525 13.92 -2.75 -41.01
N VAL A 526 14.62 -1.65 -40.78
CA VAL A 526 15.51 -1.01 -41.76
C VAL A 526 16.98 -1.20 -41.42
N GLY A 527 17.30 -1.87 -40.34
CA GLY A 527 18.65 -2.21 -39.90
C GLY A 527 18.66 -2.92 -38.57
N SER A 528 19.82 -3.22 -38.00
CA SER A 528 19.95 -3.72 -36.65
C SER A 528 19.42 -2.66 -35.67
N TRP A 529 18.40 -3.01 -34.91
CA TRP A 529 17.74 -2.14 -33.91
C TRP A 529 17.05 -0.89 -34.51
N ARG A 530 17.07 -0.68 -35.83
CA ARG A 530 16.46 0.46 -36.53
C ARG A 530 15.18 0.05 -37.20
N TYR A 531 14.13 0.83 -36.96
CA TYR A 531 12.78 0.59 -37.43
C TYR A 531 12.17 1.83 -38.05
N ARG A 532 11.29 1.64 -39.01
CA ARG A 532 10.41 2.68 -39.53
C ARG A 532 8.98 2.28 -39.21
N VAL A 533 8.28 3.15 -38.52
CA VAL A 533 6.92 2.93 -38.02
C VAL A 533 5.98 3.90 -38.72
N HIS A 534 4.97 3.36 -39.38
CA HIS A 534 3.94 4.15 -40.07
C HIS A 534 2.64 4.05 -39.26
N CYS A 535 2.06 5.19 -38.89
CA CYS A 535 0.79 5.30 -38.23
C CYS A 535 0.04 6.53 -38.72
N ASP A 536 -1.19 6.40 -39.19
CA ASP A 536 -2.08 7.49 -39.63
C ASP A 536 -1.42 8.49 -40.58
N GLY A 537 -0.70 7.99 -41.57
CA GLY A 537 0.03 8.80 -42.58
C GLY A 537 1.30 9.46 -42.07
N ARG A 538 1.65 9.30 -40.83
CA ARG A 538 2.93 9.75 -40.27
C ARG A 538 3.96 8.63 -40.29
N VAL A 539 5.22 9.01 -40.45
CA VAL A 539 6.35 8.07 -40.47
C VAL A 539 7.35 8.48 -39.40
N VAL A 540 7.67 7.53 -38.52
CA VAL A 540 8.65 7.73 -37.45
C VAL A 540 9.81 6.76 -37.65
N GLU A 541 11.03 7.28 -37.64
CA GLU A 541 12.24 6.45 -37.56
C GLU A 541 12.66 6.30 -36.13
N ALA A 542 12.80 5.05 -35.69
CA ALA A 542 13.07 4.69 -34.31
C ALA A 542 14.26 3.72 -34.22
N THR A 543 15.07 3.89 -33.20
CA THR A 543 16.03 2.87 -32.78
C THR A 543 15.57 2.32 -31.44
N LEU A 544 15.21 1.03 -31.38
CA LEU A 544 14.87 0.33 -30.14
C LEU A 544 15.96 -0.70 -29.85
N ARG A 545 16.68 -0.49 -28.75
CA ARG A 545 17.73 -1.40 -28.29
C ARG A 545 17.32 -2.04 -26.98
N GLU A 546 17.13 -3.33 -27.00
CA GLU A 546 16.87 -4.13 -25.80
C GLU A 546 18.18 -4.30 -25.03
N ASP A 547 18.19 -3.90 -23.75
CA ASP A 547 19.32 -4.02 -22.82
C ASP A 547 19.13 -5.22 -21.86
N GLY A 548 17.97 -5.87 -21.89
CA GLY A 548 17.60 -7.03 -21.05
C GLY A 548 16.22 -7.57 -21.41
N ALA A 549 15.75 -8.56 -20.65
CA ALA A 549 14.48 -9.22 -20.91
C ALA A 549 13.26 -8.28 -20.84
N HIS A 550 13.33 -7.25 -19.98
CA HIS A 550 12.24 -6.32 -19.69
C HIS A 550 12.66 -4.86 -19.83
N THR A 551 13.82 -4.59 -20.43
CA THR A 551 14.40 -3.23 -20.53
C THR A 551 14.86 -2.94 -21.93
N ALA A 552 14.58 -1.72 -22.38
CA ALA A 552 15.04 -1.21 -23.67
C ALA A 552 15.32 0.30 -23.61
N ARG A 553 16.00 0.80 -24.63
CA ARG A 553 16.12 2.24 -24.92
C ARG A 553 15.53 2.53 -26.28
N LEU A 554 14.60 3.47 -26.29
CA LEU A 554 14.04 4.01 -27.52
C LEU A 554 14.70 5.34 -27.84
N THR A 555 15.22 5.47 -29.09
CA THR A 555 15.70 6.74 -29.61
C THR A 555 14.80 7.19 -30.76
N LEU A 556 14.24 8.38 -30.63
CA LEU A 556 13.47 9.09 -31.66
C LEU A 556 14.16 10.43 -31.97
N GLY A 557 14.71 10.58 -33.15
CA GLY A 557 15.54 11.74 -33.46
C GLY A 557 16.75 11.84 -32.52
N GLU A 558 16.83 12.95 -31.78
CA GLU A 558 17.91 13.20 -30.79
C GLU A 558 17.52 12.74 -29.37
N ARG A 559 16.28 12.40 -29.14
CA ARG A 559 15.78 12.01 -27.81
C ARG A 559 15.90 10.51 -27.58
N THR A 560 16.52 10.15 -26.48
CA THR A 560 16.57 8.76 -26.02
C THR A 560 15.84 8.65 -24.69
N VAL A 561 14.91 7.70 -24.59
CA VAL A 561 14.11 7.44 -23.40
C VAL A 561 14.33 6.00 -22.92
N ARG A 562 14.22 5.81 -21.59
CA ARG A 562 14.27 4.50 -20.96
C ARG A 562 12.90 3.83 -21.05
N VAL A 563 12.90 2.54 -21.28
CA VAL A 563 11.70 1.74 -21.42
C VAL A 563 11.80 0.50 -20.54
N LEU A 564 10.77 0.28 -19.71
CA LEU A 564 10.48 -1.02 -19.12
C LEU A 564 9.27 -1.63 -19.84
N TYR A 565 9.25 -2.93 -20.01
CA TYR A 565 8.11 -3.58 -20.65
C TYR A 565 7.87 -4.99 -20.12
N ASP A 566 6.61 -5.40 -20.16
CA ASP A 566 6.19 -6.77 -19.91
C ASP A 566 5.27 -7.25 -21.03
N ARG A 567 5.48 -8.51 -21.47
CA ARG A 567 4.67 -9.17 -22.50
C ARG A 567 3.67 -10.07 -21.80
N THR A 568 2.40 -9.74 -21.90
CA THR A 568 1.30 -10.54 -21.37
C THR A 568 0.63 -11.34 -22.48
N GLU A 569 -0.18 -12.33 -22.14
CA GLU A 569 -0.99 -13.08 -23.12
C GLU A 569 -1.97 -12.17 -23.88
N SER A 570 -2.45 -11.10 -23.23
CA SER A 570 -3.43 -10.17 -23.78
C SER A 570 -2.81 -8.98 -24.50
N GLY A 571 -1.50 -8.74 -24.38
CA GLY A 571 -0.88 -7.57 -24.97
C GLY A 571 0.50 -7.22 -24.41
N LEU A 572 0.75 -5.95 -24.29
CA LEU A 572 2.04 -5.40 -23.88
C LEU A 572 1.83 -4.25 -22.90
N ARG A 573 2.50 -4.32 -21.77
CA ARG A 573 2.67 -3.18 -20.87
C ARG A 573 4.00 -2.51 -21.16
N VAL A 574 3.97 -1.22 -21.38
CA VAL A 574 5.16 -0.41 -21.70
C VAL A 574 5.20 0.76 -20.72
N GLU A 575 6.29 0.89 -20.01
CA GLU A 575 6.60 2.05 -19.18
C GLU A 575 7.70 2.86 -19.88
N VAL A 576 7.43 4.14 -20.13
CA VAL A 576 8.39 5.10 -20.70
C VAL A 576 8.58 6.20 -19.68
N GLU A 577 9.82 6.42 -19.23
CA GLU A 577 10.15 7.43 -18.22
C GLU A 577 9.18 7.40 -17.02
N GLY A 578 8.92 6.18 -16.52
CA GLY A 578 8.04 5.95 -15.37
C GLY A 578 6.53 6.02 -15.65
N ARG A 579 6.09 6.40 -16.85
CA ARG A 579 4.66 6.45 -17.23
C ARG A 579 4.25 5.15 -17.92
N THR A 580 3.24 4.49 -17.39
CA THR A 580 2.79 3.17 -17.86
C THR A 580 1.69 3.29 -18.91
N HIS A 581 1.81 2.50 -19.98
CA HIS A 581 0.84 2.36 -21.07
C HIS A 581 0.57 0.89 -21.30
N THR A 582 -0.70 0.50 -21.41
CA THR A 582 -1.08 -0.88 -21.69
C THR A 582 -1.69 -0.98 -23.07
N PHE A 583 -1.10 -1.80 -23.93
CA PHE A 583 -1.57 -2.08 -25.28
C PHE A 583 -2.10 -3.51 -25.37
N SER A 584 -3.25 -3.70 -25.98
CA SER A 584 -3.78 -5.01 -26.31
C SER A 584 -3.64 -5.29 -27.80
N ASN A 585 -3.36 -6.56 -28.13
CA ASN A 585 -3.29 -7.03 -29.52
C ASN A 585 -4.64 -7.54 -30.03
N GLN A 586 -5.73 -7.22 -29.33
CA GLN A 586 -7.05 -7.78 -29.59
C GLN A 586 -7.84 -6.89 -30.55
N ALA A 587 -8.58 -7.54 -31.47
CA ALA A 587 -9.57 -6.86 -32.27
C ALA A 587 -10.63 -6.23 -31.36
N ALA A 588 -11.04 -4.99 -31.66
CA ALA A 588 -12.13 -4.33 -30.97
C ALA A 588 -13.36 -5.26 -30.91
N GLY A 589 -13.88 -5.53 -29.70
CA GLY A 589 -15.09 -6.32 -29.52
C GLY A 589 -14.98 -7.53 -28.56
N GLU A 590 -13.81 -7.82 -27.98
CA GLU A 590 -13.73 -8.84 -26.94
C GLU A 590 -13.96 -8.22 -25.54
N VAL A 591 -14.96 -8.78 -24.82
CA VAL A 591 -15.27 -8.35 -23.44
C VAL A 591 -14.66 -9.36 -22.47
N ARG A 592 -13.79 -8.86 -21.57
CA ARG A 592 -13.15 -9.68 -20.52
C ARG A 592 -13.49 -9.18 -19.12
N ALA A 593 -13.45 -10.10 -18.16
CA ALA A 593 -13.45 -9.74 -16.75
C ALA A 593 -12.19 -8.93 -16.39
N GLY A 594 -12.33 -7.88 -15.61
CA GLY A 594 -11.20 -7.07 -15.15
C GLY A 594 -10.29 -7.78 -14.13
N THR A 595 -10.76 -8.90 -13.58
CA THR A 595 -10.04 -9.77 -12.64
C THR A 595 -10.35 -11.23 -12.96
N PRO A 596 -9.49 -12.20 -12.57
CA PRO A 596 -9.86 -13.61 -12.60
C PRO A 596 -11.17 -13.83 -11.87
N ALA A 597 -12.20 -14.27 -12.58
CA ALA A 597 -13.54 -14.47 -12.05
C ALA A 597 -14.19 -15.71 -12.68
N MET A 598 -15.12 -16.32 -11.97
CA MET A 598 -15.92 -17.42 -12.49
C MET A 598 -17.18 -16.86 -13.14
N VAL A 599 -17.39 -17.17 -14.43
CA VAL A 599 -18.61 -16.77 -15.13
C VAL A 599 -19.80 -17.54 -14.55
N VAL A 600 -20.71 -16.84 -13.90
CA VAL A 600 -21.93 -17.39 -13.29
C VAL A 600 -23.03 -17.52 -14.34
N ALA A 601 -23.17 -16.51 -15.21
CA ALA A 601 -24.18 -16.54 -16.29
C ALA A 601 -23.74 -15.63 -17.45
N VAL A 602 -24.10 -16.05 -18.69
CA VAL A 602 -24.03 -15.21 -19.90
C VAL A 602 -25.46 -14.81 -20.24
N GLN A 603 -25.72 -13.52 -20.41
CA GLN A 603 -27.07 -12.97 -20.63
C GLN A 603 -27.35 -12.57 -22.08
N VAL A 604 -26.43 -12.86 -22.99
CA VAL A 604 -26.54 -12.55 -24.42
C VAL A 604 -26.20 -13.80 -25.25
N SER A 605 -26.70 -13.85 -26.44
CA SER A 605 -26.47 -14.94 -27.40
C SER A 605 -25.67 -14.46 -28.61
N PRO A 606 -24.95 -15.33 -29.32
CA PRO A 606 -24.28 -14.96 -30.56
C PRO A 606 -25.28 -14.39 -31.58
N GLY A 607 -24.99 -13.15 -32.05
CA GLY A 607 -25.85 -12.42 -32.98
C GLY A 607 -26.71 -11.35 -32.34
N ASP A 608 -26.77 -11.26 -31.03
CA ASP A 608 -27.49 -10.20 -30.33
C ASP A 608 -26.82 -8.83 -30.56
N GLU A 609 -27.62 -7.80 -30.77
CA GLU A 609 -27.15 -6.42 -30.81
C GLU A 609 -27.06 -5.88 -29.37
N VAL A 610 -25.91 -5.37 -28.99
CA VAL A 610 -25.65 -4.92 -27.61
C VAL A 610 -25.34 -3.42 -27.57
N HIS A 611 -25.71 -2.77 -26.47
CA HIS A 611 -25.54 -1.33 -26.28
C HIS A 611 -24.59 -1.03 -25.10
N ALA A 612 -23.97 0.15 -25.14
CA ALA A 612 -23.12 0.60 -24.04
C ALA A 612 -23.91 0.64 -22.71
N GLY A 613 -23.33 0.00 -21.67
CA GLY A 613 -23.98 -0.14 -20.35
C GLY A 613 -24.90 -1.36 -20.20
N GLN A 614 -25.12 -2.16 -21.25
CA GLN A 614 -25.91 -3.38 -21.17
C GLN A 614 -25.11 -4.47 -20.42
N ARG A 615 -25.79 -5.17 -19.51
CA ARG A 615 -25.20 -6.32 -18.80
C ARG A 615 -25.12 -7.51 -19.75
N LEU A 616 -23.88 -7.98 -20.01
CA LEU A 616 -23.62 -9.11 -20.91
C LEU A 616 -23.51 -10.46 -20.17
N GLY A 617 -23.11 -10.41 -18.92
CA GLY A 617 -22.94 -11.59 -18.07
C GLY A 617 -22.87 -11.24 -16.61
N LEU A 618 -22.75 -12.28 -15.78
CA LEU A 618 -22.53 -12.20 -14.33
C LEU A 618 -21.25 -12.98 -14.01
N LEU A 619 -20.39 -12.37 -13.25
CA LEU A 619 -19.12 -12.93 -12.77
C LEU A 619 -19.21 -13.23 -11.30
#